data_69e9af3610fdb716caaa6a7d5a1e75bf
#
_entry.id   69e9af3610fdb716caaa6a7d5a1e75bf
#
_cell.length_a   1.000
_cell.length_b   1.000
_cell.length_c   1.000
_cell.angle_alpha   90.00
_cell.angle_beta   90.00
_cell.angle_gamma   90.00
#
_symmetry.space_group_name_H-M   'P 1'
#
loop_
_entity.id
_entity.type
_entity.pdbx_description
1 polymer ?
#
loop_
_entity_poly.entity_id
_entity_poly.type
_entity_poly.pdbx_seq_one_letter_code
_entity_poly.pdbx_strand_id
1 'polypeptide(L)'
;MNTKNDKIDFSETLFLPKTSFAMRAGLPEQEPKILDGWSKDNIYEKLREKSKSRKKFVLHDGPPYANGHLHMGHALNKILKDFVVRSQQMLGNDSSYIPGWDCHGLPIEWKIEEQYREQGKNKDDVDIIKFRKECREFAEKWIDIQREEFIRLGINGDWYSPYTTMSYEAESIIVREFFKFLENESLYRGSKPVMWSTVEKTALAEAEIEYKEHKSTTICVKFPVKESSDTNCQDASVIIWTTTPWTIPGNRAIAYSKSITYSMFEVVSLEEHSTLQVGDKIIIADELLDNVKVQCKIRELKKISEVKNLDKIICNHPFKKSGYDFEVRIFDADFVTLEQGTGFVHIAPGHGADDYNLGITNGIEVPDTVDENGEYFPHVPLFNGKKIFNEDGSDADANVAVIIELKKHENLAGKGSLRHSYPHSWRSKAPVIFRNTPQWFISMEKNQLREKALNEIEKVKWYPKQGKNRIYSMIEERPDLSLIHI
;
A
#
# COMPACT_ATOMS: atom_id res chain seq x y z
N MET A 1 40.81 -59.73 27.79
CA MET A 1 39.51 -60.41 27.57
C MET A 1 38.55 -59.44 27.05
N ASN A 2 38.30 -59.42 25.73
CA ASN A 2 37.32 -58.52 25.08
C ASN A 2 35.99 -59.28 25.06
N THR A 3 35.07 -58.91 25.94
CA THR A 3 33.67 -59.37 25.83
C THR A 3 32.95 -58.57 24.75
N LYS A 4 32.84 -59.14 23.55
CA LYS A 4 31.87 -58.70 22.56
C LYS A 4 30.47 -58.88 23.14
N ASN A 5 29.78 -57.79 23.42
CA ASN A 5 28.35 -57.80 23.66
C ASN A 5 27.66 -58.16 22.35
N ASP A 6 27.39 -59.42 22.11
CA ASP A 6 26.51 -59.86 21.03
C ASP A 6 25.09 -59.35 21.35
N LYS A 7 24.74 -58.20 20.72
CA LYS A 7 23.34 -57.71 20.74
C LYS A 7 22.51 -58.77 20.06
N ILE A 8 21.66 -59.46 20.80
CA ILE A 8 20.68 -60.40 20.26
C ILE A 8 19.76 -59.58 19.34
N ASP A 9 19.72 -59.96 18.06
CA ASP A 9 18.79 -59.38 17.10
C ASP A 9 17.43 -60.07 17.23
N PHE A 10 16.44 -59.35 17.77
CA PHE A 10 15.10 -59.86 17.92
C PHE A 10 14.20 -59.60 16.68
N SER A 11 14.73 -59.13 15.56
CA SER A 11 13.96 -58.82 14.37
C SER A 11 13.22 -60.03 13.79
N GLU A 12 13.79 -61.23 13.91
CA GLU A 12 13.16 -62.46 13.46
C GLU A 12 12.04 -62.99 14.37
N THR A 13 11.94 -62.45 15.59
CA THR A 13 10.87 -62.82 16.51
C THR A 13 9.59 -61.96 16.31
N LEU A 14 9.65 -60.96 15.44
CA LEU A 14 8.53 -60.09 15.16
C LEU A 14 7.60 -60.69 14.09
N PHE A 15 6.36 -60.90 14.44
CA PHE A 15 5.31 -61.40 13.52
C PHE A 15 4.75 -60.27 12.64
N LEU A 16 5.62 -59.59 11.89
CA LEU A 16 5.18 -58.58 10.93
C LEU A 16 4.74 -59.24 9.61
N PRO A 17 3.66 -58.72 8.97
CA PRO A 17 3.24 -59.19 7.68
C PRO A 17 4.36 -58.96 6.63
N LYS A 18 4.69 -60.00 5.88
CA LYS A 18 5.62 -59.89 4.76
C LYS A 18 4.92 -59.21 3.60
N THR A 19 5.46 -58.11 3.11
CA THR A 19 4.94 -57.35 1.97
C THR A 19 6.06 -56.97 1.02
N SER A 20 5.72 -56.87 -0.26
CA SER A 20 6.62 -56.34 -1.31
C SER A 20 6.70 -54.80 -1.29
N PHE A 21 5.82 -54.13 -0.52
CA PHE A 21 5.92 -52.68 -0.37
C PHE A 21 7.15 -52.29 0.44
N ALA A 22 7.89 -51.30 -0.07
CA ALA A 22 9.04 -50.76 0.63
C ALA A 22 8.65 -50.14 1.95
N MET A 23 9.38 -50.44 3.04
CA MET A 23 9.15 -49.83 4.35
C MET A 23 9.41 -48.31 4.41
N ARG A 24 10.20 -47.78 3.47
CA ARG A 24 10.48 -46.37 3.31
C ARG A 24 9.97 -45.95 1.93
N ALA A 25 9.23 -44.83 1.88
CA ALA A 25 8.69 -44.32 0.62
C ALA A 25 9.78 -43.89 -0.37
N GLY A 26 10.92 -43.32 0.11
CA GLY A 26 12.02 -42.90 -0.74
C GLY A 26 11.61 -41.90 -1.81
N LEU A 27 10.68 -40.97 -1.47
CA LEU A 27 10.04 -40.06 -2.41
C LEU A 27 11.03 -39.24 -3.28
N PRO A 28 12.13 -38.69 -2.73
CA PRO A 28 13.10 -37.96 -3.55
C PRO A 28 13.66 -38.74 -4.74
N GLU A 29 13.71 -40.09 -4.62
CA GLU A 29 14.23 -41.01 -5.65
C GLU A 29 13.10 -41.58 -6.53
N GLN A 30 11.93 -41.82 -5.94
CA GLN A 30 10.83 -42.47 -6.64
C GLN A 30 10.03 -41.47 -7.52
N GLU A 31 9.78 -40.27 -7.03
CA GLU A 31 8.98 -39.28 -7.77
C GLU A 31 9.59 -38.92 -9.13
N PRO A 32 10.91 -38.67 -9.28
CA PRO A 32 11.49 -38.43 -10.60
C PRO A 32 11.28 -39.60 -11.58
N LYS A 33 11.32 -40.86 -11.10
CA LYS A 33 11.05 -42.03 -11.95
C LYS A 33 9.62 -42.11 -12.40
N ILE A 34 8.67 -41.73 -11.53
CA ILE A 34 7.24 -41.67 -11.87
C ILE A 34 7.01 -40.60 -12.93
N LEU A 35 7.57 -39.40 -12.75
CA LEU A 35 7.46 -38.30 -13.70
C LEU A 35 8.03 -38.65 -15.07
N ASP A 36 9.20 -39.28 -15.10
CA ASP A 36 9.83 -39.80 -16.33
C ASP A 36 8.93 -40.83 -17.04
N GLY A 37 8.32 -41.73 -16.25
CA GLY A 37 7.32 -42.68 -16.79
C GLY A 37 6.11 -41.98 -17.40
N TRP A 38 5.53 -40.98 -16.71
CA TRP A 38 4.38 -40.23 -17.23
C TRP A 38 4.74 -39.46 -18.52
N SER A 39 5.94 -38.91 -18.59
CA SER A 39 6.42 -38.22 -19.79
C SER A 39 6.61 -39.17 -20.97
N LYS A 40 7.27 -40.32 -20.77
CA LYS A 40 7.46 -41.37 -21.80
C LYS A 40 6.15 -41.90 -22.33
N ASP A 41 5.18 -42.06 -21.45
CA ASP A 41 3.87 -42.57 -21.80
C ASP A 41 2.94 -41.50 -22.38
N ASN A 42 3.35 -40.23 -22.44
CA ASN A 42 2.54 -39.09 -22.88
C ASN A 42 1.17 -39.04 -22.20
N ILE A 43 1.15 -39.18 -20.86
CA ILE A 43 -0.10 -39.32 -20.09
C ILE A 43 -0.98 -38.09 -20.24
N TYR A 44 -0.40 -36.87 -20.24
CA TYR A 44 -1.17 -35.64 -20.35
C TYR A 44 -1.92 -35.56 -21.69
N GLU A 45 -1.26 -35.80 -22.81
CA GLU A 45 -1.84 -35.75 -24.15
C GLU A 45 -2.94 -36.82 -24.31
N LYS A 46 -2.68 -38.02 -23.82
CA LYS A 46 -3.72 -39.12 -23.82
C LYS A 46 -4.96 -38.72 -23.04
N LEU A 47 -4.78 -38.01 -21.90
CA LEU A 47 -5.91 -37.49 -21.11
C LEU A 47 -6.67 -36.40 -21.88
N ARG A 48 -5.98 -35.49 -22.54
CA ARG A 48 -6.58 -34.43 -23.36
C ARG A 48 -7.36 -35.02 -24.53
N GLU A 49 -6.78 -35.96 -25.23
CA GLU A 49 -7.46 -36.61 -26.36
C GLU A 49 -8.74 -37.35 -25.92
N LYS A 50 -8.64 -38.14 -24.85
CA LYS A 50 -9.79 -38.88 -24.29
C LYS A 50 -10.89 -37.95 -23.77
N SER A 51 -10.60 -36.70 -23.49
CA SER A 51 -11.53 -35.75 -22.88
C SER A 51 -12.21 -34.80 -23.86
N LYS A 52 -11.76 -34.71 -25.13
CA LYS A 52 -12.23 -33.74 -26.14
C LYS A 52 -13.76 -33.61 -26.29
N SER A 53 -14.50 -34.65 -26.07
CA SER A 53 -15.98 -34.67 -26.19
C SER A 53 -16.73 -34.46 -24.88
N ARG A 54 -16.01 -34.27 -23.78
CA ARG A 54 -16.59 -34.15 -22.46
C ARG A 54 -16.96 -32.69 -22.15
N LYS A 55 -17.79 -32.48 -21.12
CA LYS A 55 -18.10 -31.14 -20.61
C LYS A 55 -16.84 -30.48 -20.10
N LYS A 56 -16.56 -29.26 -20.56
CA LYS A 56 -15.41 -28.48 -20.09
C LYS A 56 -15.59 -28.06 -18.64
N PHE A 57 -14.51 -28.22 -17.88
CA PHE A 57 -14.31 -27.59 -16.58
C PHE A 57 -13.05 -26.74 -16.67
N VAL A 58 -13.21 -25.43 -16.56
CA VAL A 58 -12.10 -24.47 -16.65
C VAL A 58 -11.74 -24.00 -15.26
N LEU A 59 -10.50 -24.28 -14.83
CA LEU A 59 -9.90 -23.68 -13.65
C LEU A 59 -9.14 -22.43 -14.09
N HIS A 60 -9.61 -21.27 -13.64
CA HIS A 60 -8.89 -20.03 -13.83
C HIS A 60 -7.85 -19.86 -12.73
N ASP A 61 -6.61 -19.57 -13.10
CA ASP A 61 -5.46 -19.42 -12.19
C ASP A 61 -4.96 -17.99 -12.17
N GLY A 62 -4.57 -17.50 -10.97
CA GLY A 62 -3.75 -16.31 -10.84
C GLY A 62 -2.29 -16.66 -11.16
N PRO A 63 -1.69 -16.08 -12.21
CA PRO A 63 -0.34 -16.42 -12.61
C PRO A 63 0.69 -15.90 -11.59
N PRO A 64 1.73 -16.69 -11.27
CA PRO A 64 2.85 -16.21 -10.45
C PRO A 64 3.69 -15.20 -11.23
N TYR A 65 4.44 -14.36 -10.51
CA TYR A 65 5.47 -13.54 -11.12
C TYR A 65 6.66 -14.37 -11.58
N ALA A 66 7.19 -14.04 -12.75
CA ALA A 66 8.38 -14.67 -13.32
C ALA A 66 9.67 -14.02 -12.74
N ASN A 67 9.93 -14.18 -11.44
CA ASN A 67 11.01 -13.41 -10.78
C ASN A 67 11.74 -14.11 -9.62
N GLY A 68 11.74 -15.42 -9.55
CA GLY A 68 12.43 -16.14 -8.49
C GLY A 68 12.02 -17.60 -8.39
N HIS A 69 12.68 -18.35 -7.55
CA HIS A 69 12.36 -19.75 -7.27
C HIS A 69 11.00 -19.89 -6.57
N LEU A 70 10.41 -21.08 -6.70
CA LEU A 70 9.17 -21.38 -6.00
C LEU A 70 9.38 -21.38 -4.48
N HIS A 71 8.42 -20.84 -3.77
CA HIS A 71 8.32 -20.96 -2.32
C HIS A 71 7.08 -21.79 -1.92
N MET A 72 6.97 -22.12 -0.64
CA MET A 72 5.88 -22.98 -0.13
C MET A 72 4.48 -22.49 -0.50
N GLY A 73 4.27 -21.17 -0.63
CA GLY A 73 3.00 -20.60 -1.07
C GLY A 73 2.66 -20.99 -2.51
N HIS A 74 3.63 -20.94 -3.42
CA HIS A 74 3.46 -21.42 -4.80
C HIS A 74 3.14 -22.92 -4.83
N ALA A 75 3.88 -23.74 -4.08
CA ALA A 75 3.66 -25.17 -4.00
C ALA A 75 2.24 -25.50 -3.51
N LEU A 76 1.84 -24.91 -2.37
CA LEU A 76 0.50 -25.11 -1.81
C LEU A 76 -0.60 -24.71 -2.82
N ASN A 77 -0.50 -23.54 -3.41
CA ASN A 77 -1.48 -23.03 -4.36
C ASN A 77 -1.63 -23.95 -5.58
N LYS A 78 -0.52 -24.34 -6.21
CA LYS A 78 -0.54 -25.15 -7.43
C LYS A 78 -0.93 -26.61 -7.17
N ILE A 79 -0.51 -27.21 -6.05
CA ILE A 79 -0.89 -28.56 -5.67
C ILE A 79 -2.40 -28.66 -5.39
N LEU A 80 -2.98 -27.67 -4.68
CA LEU A 80 -4.42 -27.63 -4.45
C LEU A 80 -5.22 -27.50 -5.76
N LYS A 81 -4.73 -26.71 -6.70
CA LYS A 81 -5.34 -26.59 -8.04
C LYS A 81 -5.21 -27.88 -8.84
N ASP A 82 -4.07 -28.56 -8.77
CA ASP A 82 -3.87 -29.87 -9.40
C ASP A 82 -4.86 -30.91 -8.86
N PHE A 83 -5.14 -30.90 -7.54
CA PHE A 83 -6.18 -31.75 -6.96
C PHE A 83 -7.55 -31.49 -7.57
N VAL A 84 -7.93 -30.20 -7.75
CA VAL A 84 -9.19 -29.85 -8.39
C VAL A 84 -9.22 -30.32 -9.84
N VAL A 85 -8.18 -30.04 -10.61
CA VAL A 85 -8.10 -30.41 -12.04
C VAL A 85 -8.17 -31.93 -12.21
N ARG A 86 -7.41 -32.70 -11.44
CA ARG A 86 -7.40 -34.17 -11.49
C ARG A 86 -8.75 -34.76 -11.06
N SER A 87 -9.33 -34.26 -9.97
CA SER A 87 -10.63 -34.74 -9.50
C SER A 87 -11.72 -34.49 -10.53
N GLN A 88 -11.76 -33.35 -11.18
CA GLN A 88 -12.71 -33.05 -12.26
C GLN A 88 -12.49 -33.93 -13.50
N GLN A 89 -11.24 -34.22 -13.84
CA GLN A 89 -10.88 -35.15 -14.88
C GLN A 89 -11.40 -36.59 -14.57
N MET A 90 -11.22 -37.02 -13.31
CA MET A 90 -11.72 -38.35 -12.86
C MET A 90 -13.25 -38.41 -12.82
N LEU A 91 -13.94 -37.31 -12.54
CA LEU A 91 -15.38 -37.17 -12.58
C LEU A 91 -15.96 -37.15 -14.01
N GLY A 92 -15.09 -37.23 -15.02
CA GLY A 92 -15.52 -37.33 -16.42
C GLY A 92 -15.64 -35.97 -17.13
N ASN A 93 -15.14 -34.90 -16.58
CA ASN A 93 -15.07 -33.62 -17.27
C ASN A 93 -13.79 -33.51 -18.14
N ASP A 94 -13.81 -32.59 -19.10
CA ASP A 94 -12.60 -32.11 -19.79
C ASP A 94 -12.00 -30.99 -18.95
N SER A 95 -11.04 -31.35 -18.08
CA SER A 95 -10.37 -30.45 -17.17
C SER A 95 -8.92 -30.30 -17.58
N SER A 96 -8.63 -29.28 -18.38
CA SER A 96 -7.26 -28.89 -18.73
C SER A 96 -6.78 -27.78 -17.81
N TYR A 97 -5.48 -27.77 -17.50
CA TYR A 97 -4.81 -26.67 -16.82
C TYR A 97 -3.80 -26.02 -17.75
N ILE A 98 -4.03 -24.75 -18.05
CA ILE A 98 -3.08 -23.91 -18.80
C ILE A 98 -2.37 -23.04 -17.79
N PRO A 99 -1.07 -23.26 -17.53
CA PRO A 99 -0.30 -22.42 -16.62
C PRO A 99 -0.11 -21.04 -17.19
N GLY A 100 0.08 -20.06 -16.30
CA GLY A 100 0.36 -18.70 -16.72
C GLY A 100 1.46 -18.07 -15.88
N TRP A 101 2.04 -16.97 -16.39
CA TRP A 101 3.01 -16.14 -15.70
C TRP A 101 2.70 -14.67 -15.89
N ASP A 102 2.84 -13.91 -14.78
CA ASP A 102 2.86 -12.46 -14.81
C ASP A 102 4.30 -11.98 -15.02
N CYS A 103 4.53 -11.25 -16.10
CA CYS A 103 5.86 -10.93 -16.62
C CYS A 103 6.15 -9.42 -16.63
N HIS A 104 5.27 -8.61 -16.05
CA HIS A 104 5.35 -7.16 -16.12
C HIS A 104 5.44 -6.50 -14.73
N GLY A 105 5.72 -5.19 -14.78
CA GLY A 105 5.63 -4.28 -13.66
C GLY A 105 6.78 -4.42 -12.66
N LEU A 106 6.60 -3.78 -11.52
CA LEU A 106 7.60 -3.63 -10.47
C LEU A 106 8.29 -4.93 -10.03
N PRO A 107 7.62 -6.10 -9.95
CA PRO A 107 8.28 -7.36 -9.59
C PRO A 107 9.45 -7.76 -10.49
N ILE A 108 9.40 -7.39 -11.76
CA ILE A 108 10.44 -7.68 -12.74
C ILE A 108 11.41 -6.49 -12.87
N GLU A 109 10.86 -5.29 -13.05
CA GLU A 109 11.63 -4.06 -13.27
C GLU A 109 12.58 -3.76 -12.12
N TRP A 110 12.12 -3.93 -10.87
CA TRP A 110 12.95 -3.73 -9.70
C TRP A 110 14.18 -4.66 -9.68
N LYS A 111 14.02 -5.91 -10.12
CA LYS A 111 15.16 -6.85 -10.17
C LYS A 111 16.21 -6.45 -11.21
N ILE A 112 15.81 -5.87 -12.32
CA ILE A 112 16.74 -5.32 -13.30
C ILE A 112 17.36 -4.01 -12.78
N GLU A 113 16.58 -3.17 -12.12
CA GLU A 113 17.08 -1.96 -11.48
C GLU A 113 18.12 -2.26 -10.39
N GLU A 114 17.89 -3.26 -9.53
CA GLU A 114 18.88 -3.71 -8.54
C GLU A 114 20.23 -4.07 -9.20
N GLN A 115 20.20 -4.77 -10.35
CA GLN A 115 21.42 -5.12 -11.09
C GLN A 115 22.16 -3.85 -11.62
N TYR A 116 21.42 -2.82 -12.03
CA TYR A 116 22.02 -1.55 -12.44
C TYR A 116 22.63 -0.81 -11.23
N ARG A 117 21.93 -0.76 -10.10
CA ARG A 117 22.41 -0.16 -8.84
C ARG A 117 23.69 -0.83 -8.33
N GLU A 118 23.77 -2.18 -8.37
CA GLU A 118 24.96 -2.93 -8.00
C GLU A 118 26.17 -2.59 -8.89
N GLN A 119 25.92 -2.17 -10.15
CA GLN A 119 26.96 -1.69 -11.08
C GLN A 119 27.26 -0.19 -10.93
N GLY A 120 26.63 0.50 -9.98
CA GLY A 120 26.77 1.94 -9.79
C GLY A 120 26.11 2.78 -10.90
N LYS A 121 25.12 2.22 -11.61
CA LYS A 121 24.38 2.88 -12.70
C LYS A 121 22.97 3.23 -12.25
N ASN A 122 22.43 4.31 -12.83
CA ASN A 122 21.02 4.66 -12.69
C ASN A 122 20.22 4.09 -13.88
N LYS A 123 19.08 3.42 -13.61
CA LYS A 123 18.20 2.89 -14.67
C LYS A 123 17.62 4.01 -15.54
N ASP A 124 17.43 5.21 -14.99
CA ASP A 124 16.85 6.34 -15.70
C ASP A 124 17.78 6.87 -16.83
N ASP A 125 19.07 6.52 -16.78
CA ASP A 125 20.06 6.82 -17.82
C ASP A 125 20.12 5.75 -18.92
N VAL A 126 19.35 4.66 -18.77
CA VAL A 126 19.33 3.54 -19.72
C VAL A 126 18.22 3.75 -20.75
N ASP A 127 18.52 3.45 -22.03
CA ASP A 127 17.51 3.43 -23.08
C ASP A 127 16.33 2.53 -22.71
N ILE A 128 15.10 3.07 -22.78
CA ILE A 128 13.89 2.40 -22.32
C ILE A 128 13.60 1.10 -23.08
N ILE A 129 13.94 1.03 -24.36
CA ILE A 129 13.75 -0.17 -25.18
C ILE A 129 14.70 -1.26 -24.71
N LYS A 130 15.95 -0.88 -24.41
CA LYS A 130 16.94 -1.80 -23.87
C LYS A 130 16.51 -2.33 -22.50
N PHE A 131 16.07 -1.45 -21.60
CA PHE A 131 15.59 -1.83 -20.26
C PHE A 131 14.42 -2.81 -20.36
N ARG A 132 13.41 -2.52 -21.18
CA ARG A 132 12.27 -3.42 -21.42
C ARG A 132 12.67 -4.78 -21.98
N LYS A 133 13.65 -4.81 -22.89
CA LYS A 133 14.19 -6.06 -23.42
C LYS A 133 14.83 -6.91 -22.33
N GLU A 134 15.65 -6.31 -21.48
CA GLU A 134 16.27 -6.98 -20.34
C GLU A 134 15.24 -7.52 -19.36
N CYS A 135 14.14 -6.79 -19.11
CA CYS A 135 13.01 -7.28 -18.29
C CYS A 135 12.36 -8.52 -18.92
N ARG A 136 12.12 -8.54 -20.24
CA ARG A 136 11.56 -9.70 -20.95
C ARG A 136 12.50 -10.92 -20.86
N GLU A 137 13.79 -10.74 -21.15
CA GLU A 137 14.80 -11.81 -21.06
C GLU A 137 14.90 -12.37 -19.64
N PHE A 138 14.81 -11.52 -18.62
CA PHE A 138 14.77 -11.94 -17.24
C PHE A 138 13.53 -12.79 -16.93
N ALA A 139 12.34 -12.34 -17.35
CA ALA A 139 11.10 -13.08 -17.15
C ALA A 139 11.12 -14.43 -17.88
N GLU A 140 11.59 -14.50 -19.12
CA GLU A 140 11.74 -15.75 -19.89
C GLU A 140 12.59 -16.77 -19.16
N LYS A 141 13.75 -16.35 -18.62
CA LYS A 141 14.61 -17.22 -17.81
C LYS A 141 13.88 -17.79 -16.60
N TRP A 142 13.11 -16.97 -15.88
CA TRP A 142 12.40 -17.42 -14.70
C TRP A 142 11.19 -18.30 -15.02
N ILE A 143 10.53 -18.10 -16.15
CA ILE A 143 9.49 -18.99 -16.64
C ILE A 143 10.06 -20.40 -16.83
N ASP A 144 11.21 -20.54 -17.46
CA ASP A 144 11.83 -21.84 -17.68
C ASP A 144 12.19 -22.53 -16.36
N ILE A 145 12.82 -21.80 -15.43
CA ILE A 145 13.17 -22.34 -14.12
C ILE A 145 11.93 -22.79 -13.34
N GLN A 146 10.94 -21.91 -13.23
CA GLN A 146 9.71 -22.23 -12.48
C GLN A 146 8.90 -23.35 -13.14
N ARG A 147 8.90 -23.45 -14.47
CA ARG A 147 8.27 -24.55 -15.20
C ARG A 147 8.84 -25.90 -14.75
N GLU A 148 10.17 -26.05 -14.73
CA GLU A 148 10.82 -27.27 -14.29
C GLU A 148 10.52 -27.58 -12.82
N GLU A 149 10.48 -26.56 -11.96
CA GLU A 149 10.14 -26.71 -10.55
C GLU A 149 8.67 -27.16 -10.36
N PHE A 150 7.71 -26.64 -11.13
CA PHE A 150 6.33 -27.08 -11.09
C PHE A 150 6.14 -28.50 -11.66
N ILE A 151 6.84 -28.82 -12.74
CA ILE A 151 6.86 -30.18 -13.30
C ILE A 151 7.42 -31.15 -12.25
N ARG A 152 8.49 -30.75 -11.52
CA ARG A 152 9.05 -31.57 -10.44
C ARG A 152 8.06 -31.84 -9.31
N LEU A 153 7.11 -30.91 -9.04
CA LEU A 153 6.02 -31.13 -8.08
C LEU A 153 4.94 -32.10 -8.60
N GLY A 154 5.04 -32.55 -9.84
CA GLY A 154 4.08 -33.48 -10.47
C GLY A 154 2.77 -32.85 -10.90
N ILE A 155 2.71 -31.54 -11.06
CA ILE A 155 1.52 -30.81 -11.45
C ILE A 155 1.23 -31.02 -12.94
N ASN A 156 0.02 -31.44 -13.26
CA ASN A 156 -0.44 -31.67 -14.64
C ASN A 156 -0.88 -30.36 -15.29
N GLY A 157 -0.37 -30.08 -16.49
CA GLY A 157 -0.73 -28.89 -17.25
C GLY A 157 -0.05 -28.81 -18.61
N ASP A 158 -0.51 -27.90 -19.44
CA ASP A 158 0.12 -27.57 -20.73
C ASP A 158 1.32 -26.63 -20.52
N TRP A 159 2.40 -27.18 -20.00
CA TRP A 159 3.59 -26.43 -19.58
C TRP A 159 4.35 -25.78 -20.74
N TYR A 160 4.15 -26.24 -21.96
CA TYR A 160 4.88 -25.76 -23.16
C TYR A 160 4.07 -24.79 -24.03
N SER A 161 2.77 -24.60 -23.69
CA SER A 161 1.90 -23.59 -24.31
C SER A 161 1.27 -22.69 -23.24
N PRO A 162 2.08 -22.04 -22.39
CA PRO A 162 1.57 -21.26 -21.27
C PRO A 162 0.95 -19.93 -21.74
N TYR A 163 0.11 -19.36 -20.89
CA TYR A 163 -0.28 -17.96 -20.96
C TYR A 163 0.81 -17.09 -20.32
N THR A 164 1.28 -16.08 -21.03
CA THR A 164 2.22 -15.08 -20.48
C THR A 164 1.72 -13.68 -20.75
N THR A 165 1.72 -12.81 -19.73
CA THR A 165 1.24 -11.43 -19.88
C THR A 165 2.09 -10.62 -20.84
N MET A 166 3.36 -10.99 -21.06
CA MET A 166 4.29 -10.32 -21.99
C MET A 166 4.19 -10.82 -23.44
N SER A 167 3.33 -11.81 -23.75
CA SER A 167 3.14 -12.18 -25.16
C SER A 167 2.43 -11.04 -25.91
N TYR A 168 2.83 -10.78 -27.16
CA TYR A 168 2.22 -9.70 -27.94
C TYR A 168 0.72 -9.88 -28.17
N GLU A 169 0.26 -11.13 -28.19
CA GLU A 169 -1.17 -11.43 -28.25
C GLU A 169 -1.89 -11.00 -26.97
N ALA A 170 -1.35 -11.36 -25.79
CA ALA A 170 -1.90 -10.94 -24.50
C ALA A 170 -1.89 -9.42 -24.35
N GLU A 171 -0.79 -8.76 -24.67
CA GLU A 171 -0.70 -7.28 -24.64
C GLU A 171 -1.74 -6.64 -25.57
N SER A 172 -1.94 -7.18 -26.78
CA SER A 172 -2.96 -6.69 -27.71
C SER A 172 -4.38 -6.84 -27.14
N ILE A 173 -4.68 -7.95 -26.48
CA ILE A 173 -5.99 -8.20 -25.86
C ILE A 173 -6.18 -7.24 -24.68
N ILE A 174 -5.17 -7.05 -23.81
CA ILE A 174 -5.21 -6.12 -22.69
C ILE A 174 -5.55 -4.72 -23.17
N VAL A 175 -4.85 -4.22 -24.19
CA VAL A 175 -5.09 -2.89 -24.76
C VAL A 175 -6.50 -2.78 -25.35
N ARG A 176 -6.97 -3.82 -26.04
CA ARG A 176 -8.33 -3.85 -26.60
C ARG A 176 -9.41 -3.80 -25.52
N GLU A 177 -9.24 -4.54 -24.43
CA GLU A 177 -10.16 -4.48 -23.29
C GLU A 177 -10.12 -3.11 -22.58
N PHE A 178 -8.94 -2.52 -22.46
CA PHE A 178 -8.78 -1.19 -21.91
C PHE A 178 -9.53 -0.12 -22.72
N PHE A 179 -9.47 -0.17 -24.06
CA PHE A 179 -10.20 0.76 -24.90
C PHE A 179 -11.73 0.68 -24.76
N LYS A 180 -12.30 -0.46 -24.35
CA LYS A 180 -13.74 -0.55 -24.07
C LYS A 180 -14.15 0.35 -22.90
N PHE A 181 -13.28 0.56 -21.90
CA PHE A 181 -13.54 1.51 -20.81
C PHE A 181 -13.46 2.96 -21.27
N LEU A 182 -12.64 3.25 -22.26
CA LEU A 182 -12.62 4.58 -22.90
C LEU A 182 -13.90 4.81 -23.71
N GLU A 183 -14.30 3.84 -24.55
CA GLU A 183 -15.50 3.94 -25.40
C GLU A 183 -16.78 4.09 -24.56
N ASN A 184 -16.89 3.44 -23.42
CA ASN A 184 -18.04 3.56 -22.52
C ASN A 184 -17.92 4.70 -21.49
N GLU A 185 -16.89 5.55 -21.65
CA GLU A 185 -16.62 6.74 -20.82
C GLU A 185 -16.36 6.43 -19.33
N SER A 186 -16.06 5.19 -18.95
CA SER A 186 -15.70 4.83 -17.57
C SER A 186 -14.26 5.16 -17.22
N LEU A 187 -13.40 5.28 -18.24
CA LEU A 187 -12.00 5.67 -18.07
C LEU A 187 -11.89 7.19 -18.00
N TYR A 188 -11.19 7.69 -16.99
CA TYR A 188 -10.92 9.12 -16.85
C TYR A 188 -9.53 9.37 -16.28
N ARG A 189 -9.02 10.57 -16.57
CA ARG A 189 -7.78 11.08 -15.98
C ARG A 189 -8.12 11.92 -14.77
N GLY A 190 -7.48 11.66 -13.64
CA GLY A 190 -7.65 12.41 -12.41
C GLY A 190 -6.34 12.53 -11.64
N SER A 191 -6.35 13.28 -10.55
CA SER A 191 -5.24 13.36 -9.61
C SER A 191 -5.79 13.10 -8.21
N LYS A 192 -5.19 12.14 -7.51
CA LYS A 192 -5.58 11.78 -6.13
C LYS A 192 -4.33 11.45 -5.32
N PRO A 193 -4.34 11.68 -4.01
CA PRO A 193 -3.27 11.19 -3.14
C PRO A 193 -3.28 9.66 -3.12
N VAL A 194 -2.14 9.08 -3.43
CA VAL A 194 -1.92 7.64 -3.41
C VAL A 194 -0.66 7.32 -2.62
N MET A 195 -0.55 6.11 -2.10
CA MET A 195 0.69 5.62 -1.52
C MET A 195 1.77 5.59 -2.58
N TRP A 196 2.87 6.29 -2.33
CA TRP A 196 3.96 6.51 -3.27
C TRP A 196 5.30 6.15 -2.63
N SER A 197 6.07 5.31 -3.31
CA SER A 197 7.47 5.06 -2.95
C SER A 197 8.38 6.05 -3.67
N THR A 198 9.07 6.88 -2.91
CA THR A 198 10.05 7.83 -3.45
C THR A 198 11.35 7.14 -3.91
N VAL A 199 11.61 5.93 -3.40
CA VAL A 199 12.79 5.11 -3.77
C VAL A 199 12.56 4.38 -5.09
N GLU A 200 11.37 3.81 -5.26
CA GLU A 200 10.97 3.06 -6.46
C GLU A 200 10.32 3.96 -7.53
N LYS A 201 9.98 5.20 -7.15
CA LYS A 201 9.30 6.21 -7.99
C LYS A 201 8.01 5.68 -8.62
N THR A 202 7.18 5.04 -7.80
CA THR A 202 5.92 4.43 -8.25
C THR A 202 4.84 4.47 -7.17
N ALA A 203 3.58 4.45 -7.63
CA ALA A 203 2.44 4.21 -6.76
C ALA A 203 2.43 2.74 -6.31
N LEU A 204 1.97 2.51 -5.09
CA LEU A 204 1.84 1.18 -4.50
C LEU A 204 0.38 0.90 -4.12
N ALA A 205 -0.06 -0.32 -4.40
CA ALA A 205 -1.34 -0.82 -3.93
C ALA A 205 -1.25 -1.24 -2.45
N GLU A 206 -2.40 -1.32 -1.76
CA GLU A 206 -2.48 -1.76 -0.36
C GLU A 206 -1.77 -3.11 -0.12
N ALA A 207 -1.89 -4.05 -1.07
CA ALA A 207 -1.25 -5.37 -1.00
C ALA A 207 0.28 -5.33 -1.12
N GLU A 208 0.85 -4.19 -1.49
CA GLU A 208 2.29 -3.98 -1.67
C GLU A 208 2.90 -3.20 -0.48
N ILE A 209 2.13 -2.98 0.56
CA ILE A 209 2.52 -2.26 1.76
C ILE A 209 2.73 -3.22 2.93
N GLU A 210 3.83 -3.04 3.64
CA GLU A 210 4.11 -3.68 4.92
C GLU A 210 4.12 -2.61 6.02
N TYR A 211 3.40 -2.85 7.09
CA TYR A 211 3.43 -1.95 8.24
C TYR A 211 4.57 -2.34 9.19
N LYS A 212 5.45 -1.39 9.47
CA LYS A 212 6.60 -1.56 10.37
C LYS A 212 6.63 -0.49 11.44
N GLU A 213 7.28 -0.81 12.55
CA GLU A 213 7.55 0.19 13.59
C GLU A 213 8.49 1.26 13.04
N HIS A 214 8.04 2.51 13.06
CA HIS A 214 8.78 3.68 12.60
C HIS A 214 8.79 4.75 13.67
N LYS A 215 9.88 5.51 13.75
CA LYS A 215 10.01 6.67 14.66
C LYS A 215 9.84 7.95 13.88
N SER A 216 8.68 8.58 13.98
CA SER A 216 8.42 9.88 13.37
C SER A 216 8.71 11.05 14.30
N THR A 217 9.14 12.15 13.74
CA THR A 217 9.18 13.44 14.45
C THR A 217 7.77 14.00 14.54
N THR A 218 7.32 14.39 15.72
CA THR A 218 6.01 15.02 15.94
C THR A 218 6.16 16.50 16.22
N ILE A 219 5.20 17.30 15.77
CA ILE A 219 5.13 18.73 16.07
C ILE A 219 3.72 19.17 16.45
N CYS A 220 3.65 20.18 17.32
CA CYS A 220 2.47 20.99 17.53
C CYS A 220 2.67 22.33 16.84
N VAL A 221 1.68 22.80 16.07
CA VAL A 221 1.79 24.01 15.25
C VAL A 221 0.67 24.98 15.59
N LYS A 222 1.01 26.26 15.76
CA LYS A 222 0.05 27.37 15.92
C LYS A 222 -0.48 27.79 14.56
N PHE A 223 -1.80 27.84 14.43
CA PHE A 223 -2.52 28.50 13.35
C PHE A 223 -3.20 29.74 13.92
N PRO A 224 -2.60 30.93 13.79
CA PRO A 224 -3.14 32.14 14.39
C PRO A 224 -4.54 32.47 13.83
N VAL A 225 -5.48 32.77 14.72
CA VAL A 225 -6.84 33.18 14.31
C VAL A 225 -6.74 34.54 13.62
N LYS A 226 -7.28 34.61 12.41
CA LYS A 226 -7.42 35.84 11.61
C LYS A 226 -8.77 36.51 11.88
N GLU A 227 -9.84 35.71 11.83
CA GLU A 227 -11.20 36.15 12.00
C GLU A 227 -11.99 35.15 12.83
N SER A 228 -12.87 35.64 13.70
CA SER A 228 -13.80 34.82 14.48
C SER A 228 -15.07 35.61 14.77
N SER A 229 -16.21 34.91 14.84
CA SER A 229 -17.46 35.49 15.34
C SER A 229 -17.44 35.77 16.85
N ASP A 230 -16.52 35.10 17.60
CA ASP A 230 -16.26 35.35 19.01
C ASP A 230 -15.04 36.28 19.15
N THR A 231 -15.29 37.50 19.64
CA THR A 231 -14.22 38.50 19.86
C THR A 231 -13.17 38.04 20.84
N ASN A 232 -13.48 37.10 21.74
CA ASN A 232 -12.48 36.55 22.68
C ASN A 232 -11.40 35.73 21.99
N CYS A 233 -11.67 35.16 20.81
CA CYS A 233 -10.73 34.35 20.03
C CYS A 233 -9.73 35.21 19.24
N GLN A 234 -9.83 36.54 19.26
CA GLN A 234 -8.82 37.40 18.68
C GLN A 234 -7.49 37.21 19.47
N ASP A 235 -6.39 37.18 18.75
CA ASP A 235 -5.04 36.86 19.27
C ASP A 235 -4.85 35.43 19.81
N ALA A 236 -5.80 34.53 19.60
CA ALA A 236 -5.61 33.11 19.87
C ALA A 236 -5.04 32.34 18.66
N SER A 237 -4.53 31.16 18.93
CA SER A 237 -4.09 30.20 17.88
C SER A 237 -4.78 28.86 18.05
N VAL A 238 -5.27 28.27 16.96
CA VAL A 238 -5.65 26.86 16.95
C VAL A 238 -4.37 26.03 16.93
N ILE A 239 -4.28 25.03 17.79
CA ILE A 239 -3.12 24.13 17.84
C ILE A 239 -3.46 22.82 17.15
N ILE A 240 -2.70 22.48 16.10
CA ILE A 240 -2.75 21.14 15.48
C ILE A 240 -1.53 20.31 15.90
N TRP A 241 -1.64 19.02 15.73
CA TRP A 241 -0.55 18.06 15.92
C TRP A 241 -0.38 17.20 14.68
N THR A 242 0.87 16.89 14.32
CA THR A 242 1.16 16.00 13.18
C THR A 242 2.44 15.20 13.41
N THR A 243 2.49 14.00 12.81
CA THR A 243 3.67 13.13 12.69
C THR A 243 4.48 13.39 11.42
N THR A 244 3.95 14.20 10.51
CA THR A 244 4.52 14.48 9.19
C THR A 244 4.73 15.98 8.98
N PRO A 245 5.73 16.59 9.63
CA PRO A 245 5.97 18.05 9.51
C PRO A 245 6.06 18.54 8.06
N TRP A 246 6.58 17.72 7.18
CA TRP A 246 6.73 18.02 5.76
C TRP A 246 5.40 18.25 5.02
N THR A 247 4.24 17.88 5.59
CA THR A 247 2.93 18.15 4.95
C THR A 247 2.39 19.55 5.24
N ILE A 248 2.96 20.31 6.19
CA ILE A 248 2.51 21.67 6.55
C ILE A 248 2.47 22.64 5.35
N PRO A 249 3.44 22.65 4.42
CA PRO A 249 3.35 23.50 3.22
C PRO A 249 2.15 23.17 2.31
N GLY A 250 1.66 21.94 2.39
CA GLY A 250 0.45 21.47 1.68
C GLY A 250 -0.87 21.77 2.39
N ASN A 251 -0.83 22.35 3.61
CA ASN A 251 -2.04 22.65 4.36
C ASN A 251 -2.97 23.60 3.61
N ARG A 252 -4.28 23.34 3.68
CA ARG A 252 -5.33 24.20 3.11
C ARG A 252 -6.52 24.40 4.05
N ALA A 253 -6.66 23.56 5.09
CA ALA A 253 -7.75 23.64 6.05
C ALA A 253 -7.35 23.01 7.39
N ILE A 254 -8.25 23.09 8.35
CA ILE A 254 -8.22 22.38 9.64
C ILE A 254 -9.53 21.62 9.79
N ALA A 255 -9.49 20.40 10.30
CA ALA A 255 -10.69 19.64 10.66
C ALA A 255 -10.89 19.64 12.18
N TYR A 256 -12.17 19.64 12.60
CA TYR A 256 -12.63 19.47 13.98
C TYR A 256 -13.83 18.52 14.01
N SER A 257 -14.28 18.12 15.17
CA SER A 257 -15.54 17.35 15.32
C SER A 257 -16.54 18.13 16.18
N LYS A 258 -17.78 18.26 15.69
CA LYS A 258 -18.89 18.86 16.45
C LYS A 258 -19.25 18.10 17.72
N SER A 259 -18.87 16.83 17.82
CA SER A 259 -19.11 15.99 19.00
C SER A 259 -18.10 16.26 20.15
N ILE A 260 -17.06 17.04 19.90
CA ILE A 260 -15.97 17.33 20.84
C ILE A 260 -16.13 18.75 21.38
N THR A 261 -15.86 18.95 22.68
CA THR A 261 -15.83 20.28 23.31
C THR A 261 -14.47 20.92 23.17
N TYR A 262 -14.44 22.14 22.69
CA TYR A 262 -13.23 22.94 22.51
C TYR A 262 -13.25 24.18 23.38
N SER A 263 -12.12 24.51 23.96
CA SER A 263 -11.98 25.70 24.78
C SER A 263 -10.69 26.46 24.48
N MET A 264 -10.74 27.74 24.79
CA MET A 264 -9.58 28.61 24.75
C MET A 264 -8.91 28.63 26.11
N PHE A 265 -7.59 28.47 26.10
CA PHE A 265 -6.75 28.47 27.28
C PHE A 265 -5.63 29.52 27.15
N GLU A 266 -5.26 30.14 28.27
CA GLU A 266 -4.12 31.00 28.39
C GLU A 266 -2.93 30.23 29.01
N VAL A 267 -1.77 30.37 28.43
CA VAL A 267 -0.52 29.80 28.96
C VAL A 267 -0.06 30.64 30.17
N VAL A 268 -0.16 30.05 31.36
CA VAL A 268 0.23 30.74 32.62
C VAL A 268 1.69 30.49 32.97
N SER A 269 2.14 29.22 32.83
CA SER A 269 3.55 28.90 33.09
C SER A 269 4.02 27.75 32.20
N LEU A 270 5.32 27.75 31.91
CA LEU A 270 5.97 26.84 30.98
C LEU A 270 7.03 26.00 31.68
N GLU A 271 7.35 24.87 31.09
CA GLU A 271 8.53 24.05 31.39
C GLU A 271 9.77 24.59 30.63
N GLU A 272 10.95 24.10 31.00
CA GLU A 272 12.18 24.42 30.26
C GLU A 272 12.09 23.94 28.79
N HIS A 273 12.62 24.77 27.90
CA HIS A 273 12.65 24.52 26.45
C HIS A 273 11.26 24.44 25.76
N SER A 274 10.22 25.02 26.35
CA SER A 274 8.98 25.28 25.62
C SER A 274 9.21 26.29 24.49
N THR A 275 8.47 26.19 23.41
CA THR A 275 8.49 27.13 22.29
C THR A 275 7.35 28.15 22.34
N LEU A 276 6.42 27.98 23.26
CA LEU A 276 5.33 28.91 23.55
C LEU A 276 5.80 30.02 24.47
N GLN A 277 5.00 31.09 24.60
CA GLN A 277 5.21 32.20 25.51
C GLN A 277 4.11 32.25 26.56
N VAL A 278 4.47 32.78 27.77
CA VAL A 278 3.47 33.07 28.80
C VAL A 278 2.52 34.15 28.28
N GLY A 279 1.22 33.92 28.39
CA GLY A 279 0.18 34.79 27.83
C GLY A 279 -0.31 34.34 26.44
N ASP A 280 0.33 33.37 25.78
CA ASP A 280 -0.21 32.78 24.54
C ASP A 280 -1.61 32.22 24.81
N LYS A 281 -2.56 32.50 23.91
CA LYS A 281 -3.90 31.96 23.95
C LYS A 281 -4.00 30.84 22.91
N ILE A 282 -4.40 29.65 23.33
CA ILE A 282 -4.49 28.46 22.49
C ILE A 282 -5.90 27.86 22.54
N ILE A 283 -6.36 27.35 21.40
CA ILE A 283 -7.65 26.65 21.27
C ILE A 283 -7.36 25.17 21.03
N ILE A 284 -7.90 24.30 21.90
CA ILE A 284 -7.71 22.85 21.84
C ILE A 284 -8.98 22.13 22.37
N ALA A 285 -9.10 20.83 22.15
CA ALA A 285 -10.13 20.00 22.77
C ALA A 285 -9.89 19.87 24.29
N ASP A 286 -10.96 19.96 25.08
CA ASP A 286 -10.89 19.91 26.55
C ASP A 286 -10.31 18.59 27.05
N GLU A 287 -10.72 17.46 26.45
CA GLU A 287 -10.27 16.12 26.86
C GLU A 287 -8.78 15.86 26.56
N LEU A 288 -8.17 16.63 25.66
CA LEU A 288 -6.76 16.49 25.28
C LEU A 288 -5.83 17.48 25.98
N LEU A 289 -6.33 18.22 26.97
CA LEU A 289 -5.60 19.24 27.71
C LEU A 289 -4.26 18.72 28.25
N ASP A 290 -4.26 17.58 28.94
CA ASP A 290 -3.05 17.04 29.57
C ASP A 290 -2.05 16.54 28.53
N ASN A 291 -2.54 15.98 27.44
CA ASN A 291 -1.68 15.57 26.30
C ASN A 291 -0.97 16.79 25.68
N VAL A 292 -1.70 17.88 25.44
CA VAL A 292 -1.13 19.11 24.90
C VAL A 292 -0.11 19.75 25.87
N LYS A 293 -0.38 19.72 27.18
CA LYS A 293 0.59 20.19 28.19
C LYS A 293 1.93 19.46 28.03
N VAL A 294 1.89 18.15 27.96
CA VAL A 294 3.11 17.33 27.80
C VAL A 294 3.82 17.63 26.49
N GLN A 295 3.10 17.66 25.38
CA GLN A 295 3.68 17.84 24.05
C GLN A 295 4.28 19.24 23.85
N CYS A 296 3.62 20.27 24.38
CA CYS A 296 4.04 21.67 24.26
C CYS A 296 4.89 22.16 25.44
N LYS A 297 5.18 21.28 26.42
CA LYS A 297 5.95 21.64 27.63
C LYS A 297 5.31 22.79 28.42
N ILE A 298 4.02 22.68 28.67
CA ILE A 298 3.24 23.65 29.44
C ILE A 298 3.06 23.12 30.86
N ARG A 299 3.39 23.91 31.87
CA ARG A 299 3.16 23.55 33.26
C ARG A 299 1.73 23.85 33.67
N GLU A 300 1.21 25.02 33.32
CA GLU A 300 -0.11 25.49 33.73
C GLU A 300 -0.86 26.19 32.59
N LEU A 301 -2.12 25.79 32.36
CA LEU A 301 -3.09 26.41 31.47
C LEU A 301 -4.28 26.88 32.28
N LYS A 302 -4.75 28.08 32.00
CA LYS A 302 -5.99 28.65 32.56
C LYS A 302 -7.05 28.68 31.50
N LYS A 303 -8.17 27.96 31.71
CA LYS A 303 -9.33 28.02 30.82
C LYS A 303 -9.95 29.42 30.84
N ILE A 304 -10.12 30.00 29.65
CA ILE A 304 -10.74 31.33 29.46
C ILE A 304 -12.22 31.16 29.17
N SER A 305 -12.56 30.42 28.11
CA SER A 305 -13.94 30.22 27.67
C SER A 305 -14.06 28.97 26.80
N GLU A 306 -15.25 28.40 26.71
CA GLU A 306 -15.61 27.44 25.67
C GLU A 306 -15.74 28.16 24.33
N VAL A 307 -15.25 27.56 23.25
CA VAL A 307 -15.30 28.12 21.89
C VAL A 307 -16.42 27.44 21.09
N LYS A 308 -17.37 28.26 20.66
CA LYS A 308 -18.51 27.83 19.82
C LYS A 308 -18.35 28.30 18.38
N ASN A 309 -19.07 27.65 17.46
CA ASN A 309 -19.05 28.02 16.03
C ASN A 309 -17.63 28.00 15.43
N LEU A 310 -16.89 26.93 15.65
CA LEU A 310 -15.53 26.74 15.13
C LEU A 310 -15.47 26.86 13.60
N ASP A 311 -16.55 26.49 12.91
CA ASP A 311 -16.72 26.63 11.46
C ASP A 311 -16.68 28.10 10.96
N LYS A 312 -16.83 29.07 11.86
CA LYS A 312 -16.72 30.51 11.57
C LYS A 312 -15.35 31.10 11.90
N ILE A 313 -14.43 30.28 12.36
CA ILE A 313 -13.05 30.71 12.60
C ILE A 313 -12.26 30.58 11.31
N ILE A 314 -11.53 31.62 10.96
CA ILE A 314 -10.59 31.64 9.85
C ILE A 314 -9.20 31.84 10.46
N CYS A 315 -8.27 30.97 10.13
CA CYS A 315 -6.88 31.06 10.57
C CYS A 315 -5.96 31.57 9.47
N ASN A 316 -4.81 32.08 9.86
CA ASN A 316 -3.69 32.30 8.99
C ASN A 316 -2.86 31.02 8.90
N HIS A 317 -2.30 30.75 7.71
CA HIS A 317 -1.29 29.72 7.57
C HIS A 317 -0.05 30.06 8.44
N PRO A 318 0.66 29.06 9.04
CA PRO A 318 1.84 29.31 9.88
C PRO A 318 2.96 30.09 9.19
N PHE A 319 3.03 30.02 7.86
CA PHE A 319 4.02 30.74 7.03
C PHE A 319 3.42 31.94 6.30
N LYS A 320 2.38 32.56 6.82
CA LYS A 320 1.85 33.80 6.26
C LYS A 320 2.96 34.83 6.04
N LYS A 321 2.89 35.63 4.99
CA LYS A 321 3.91 36.57 4.51
C LYS A 321 5.17 35.94 3.89
N SER A 322 5.23 34.64 3.78
CA SER A 322 6.33 33.91 3.14
C SER A 322 5.84 33.07 1.92
N GLY A 323 4.79 33.55 1.24
CA GLY A 323 4.19 32.89 0.09
C GLY A 323 2.94 32.04 0.40
N TYR A 324 2.43 32.10 1.66
CA TYR A 324 1.25 31.35 2.13
C TYR A 324 0.15 32.32 2.62
N ASP A 325 -0.17 33.32 1.78
CA ASP A 325 -1.11 34.40 2.12
C ASP A 325 -2.58 34.06 1.84
N PHE A 326 -2.98 32.82 2.04
CA PHE A 326 -4.35 32.34 1.92
C PHE A 326 -4.99 32.07 3.29
N GLU A 327 -6.32 31.95 3.29
CA GLU A 327 -7.11 31.64 4.47
C GLU A 327 -7.15 30.14 4.75
N VAL A 328 -7.02 29.77 6.02
CA VAL A 328 -7.18 28.40 6.49
C VAL A 328 -8.49 28.32 7.28
N ARG A 329 -9.52 27.68 6.67
CA ARG A 329 -10.84 27.52 7.29
C ARG A 329 -10.91 26.21 8.09
N ILE A 330 -11.86 26.17 9.02
CA ILE A 330 -12.09 25.01 9.89
C ILE A 330 -13.38 24.31 9.44
N PHE A 331 -13.32 22.99 9.25
CA PHE A 331 -14.44 22.17 8.79
C PHE A 331 -14.74 21.04 9.77
N ASP A 332 -16.02 20.71 9.89
CA ASP A 332 -16.48 19.54 10.63
C ASP A 332 -16.13 18.25 9.88
N ALA A 333 -15.61 17.23 10.61
CA ALA A 333 -15.22 15.96 10.04
C ALA A 333 -15.31 14.83 11.07
N ASP A 334 -15.91 13.71 10.66
CA ASP A 334 -16.18 12.55 11.52
C ASP A 334 -14.91 11.76 11.90
N PHE A 335 -13.83 11.90 11.13
CA PHE A 335 -12.56 11.22 11.39
C PHE A 335 -11.71 11.87 12.50
N VAL A 336 -12.11 13.01 13.03
CA VAL A 336 -11.41 13.65 14.15
C VAL A 336 -11.74 12.93 15.45
N THR A 337 -10.71 12.38 16.11
CA THR A 337 -10.83 11.58 17.34
C THR A 337 -10.10 12.22 18.52
N LEU A 338 -10.31 11.67 19.72
CA LEU A 338 -9.66 12.07 20.98
C LEU A 338 -8.53 11.11 21.40
N GLU A 339 -8.11 10.19 20.52
CA GLU A 339 -7.07 9.22 20.89
C GLU A 339 -5.69 9.86 21.05
N GLN A 340 -5.41 10.89 20.26
CA GLN A 340 -4.13 11.64 20.32
C GLN A 340 -4.26 13.02 19.66
N GLY A 341 -3.23 13.84 19.80
CA GLY A 341 -3.18 15.17 19.18
C GLY A 341 -3.79 16.26 20.05
N THR A 342 -4.56 17.15 19.45
CA THR A 342 -5.12 18.38 20.05
C THR A 342 -6.63 18.50 19.90
N GLY A 343 -7.27 17.54 19.22
CA GLY A 343 -8.66 17.63 18.77
C GLY A 343 -8.84 18.36 17.44
N PHE A 344 -7.77 18.90 16.88
CA PHE A 344 -7.74 19.47 15.54
C PHE A 344 -6.78 18.69 14.65
N VAL A 345 -7.18 18.47 13.41
CA VAL A 345 -6.35 17.82 12.39
C VAL A 345 -6.08 18.81 11.27
N HIS A 346 -4.80 19.01 10.92
CA HIS A 346 -4.47 19.82 9.76
C HIS A 346 -4.79 19.05 8.49
N ILE A 347 -5.31 19.72 7.48
CA ILE A 347 -5.73 19.14 6.23
C ILE A 347 -4.79 19.54 5.12
N ALA A 348 -4.10 18.55 4.56
CA ALA A 348 -3.24 18.66 3.38
C ALA A 348 -3.81 17.78 2.25
N PRO A 349 -4.72 18.28 1.41
CA PRO A 349 -5.50 17.48 0.46
C PRO A 349 -4.66 16.67 -0.54
N GLY A 350 -3.41 17.05 -0.76
CA GLY A 350 -2.47 16.30 -1.60
C GLY A 350 -1.77 15.12 -0.89
N HIS A 351 -1.96 14.96 0.44
CA HIS A 351 -1.15 14.05 1.27
C HIS A 351 -1.96 13.13 2.19
N GLY A 352 -3.25 12.99 1.98
CA GLY A 352 -4.11 12.09 2.73
C GLY A 352 -5.43 11.83 2.01
N ALA A 353 -5.99 10.62 2.14
CA ALA A 353 -7.27 10.28 1.51
C ALA A 353 -8.44 11.03 2.15
N ASP A 354 -8.50 11.09 3.47
CA ASP A 354 -9.53 11.83 4.22
C ASP A 354 -9.41 13.34 3.98
N ASP A 355 -8.18 13.86 3.95
CA ASP A 355 -7.86 15.26 3.64
C ASP A 355 -8.35 15.62 2.23
N TYR A 356 -8.10 14.74 1.25
CA TYR A 356 -8.55 14.90 -0.13
C TYR A 356 -10.07 14.94 -0.23
N ASN A 357 -10.75 13.97 0.40
CA ASN A 357 -12.20 13.87 0.38
C ASN A 357 -12.85 15.10 1.01
N LEU A 358 -12.35 15.55 2.16
CA LEU A 358 -12.78 16.79 2.81
C LEU A 358 -12.55 17.99 1.89
N GLY A 359 -11.38 18.03 1.23
CA GLY A 359 -11.01 19.09 0.30
C GLY A 359 -11.95 19.18 -0.88
N ILE A 360 -12.22 18.08 -1.59
CA ILE A 360 -13.10 18.04 -2.75
C ILE A 360 -14.54 18.42 -2.36
N THR A 361 -15.04 17.86 -1.24
CA THR A 361 -16.41 18.15 -0.77
C THR A 361 -16.63 19.63 -0.46
N ASN A 362 -15.58 20.33 0.00
CA ASN A 362 -15.65 21.73 0.37
C ASN A 362 -15.05 22.70 -0.68
N GLY A 363 -14.71 22.19 -1.87
CA GLY A 363 -14.13 23.02 -2.96
C GLY A 363 -12.75 23.59 -2.64
N ILE A 364 -11.96 22.88 -1.83
CA ILE A 364 -10.61 23.28 -1.44
C ILE A 364 -9.62 22.81 -2.51
N GLU A 365 -8.64 23.65 -2.82
CA GLU A 365 -7.54 23.33 -3.72
C GLU A 365 -6.74 22.11 -3.23
N VAL A 366 -6.36 21.23 -4.16
CA VAL A 366 -5.45 20.11 -3.92
C VAL A 366 -4.08 20.46 -4.50
N PRO A 367 -3.16 21.01 -3.71
CA PRO A 367 -1.86 21.46 -4.22
C PRO A 367 -0.93 20.28 -4.54
N ASP A 368 -0.15 20.44 -5.60
CA ASP A 368 1.01 19.60 -5.86
C ASP A 368 2.22 20.19 -5.13
N THR A 369 2.69 19.53 -4.09
CA THR A 369 3.77 20.04 -3.25
C THR A 369 5.09 19.30 -3.43
N VAL A 370 5.06 18.00 -3.73
CA VAL A 370 6.26 17.17 -3.89
C VAL A 370 6.22 16.38 -5.19
N ASP A 371 7.41 16.22 -5.77
CA ASP A 371 7.62 15.47 -7.00
C ASP A 371 7.70 13.93 -6.75
N GLU A 372 8.05 13.18 -7.76
CA GLU A 372 8.19 11.72 -7.71
C GLU A 372 9.34 11.24 -6.82
N ASN A 373 10.36 12.08 -6.58
CA ASN A 373 11.49 11.80 -5.71
C ASN A 373 11.20 12.16 -4.24
N GLY A 374 10.01 12.71 -3.93
CA GLY A 374 9.68 13.26 -2.62
C GLY A 374 10.40 14.60 -2.33
N GLU A 375 10.75 15.34 -3.37
CA GLU A 375 11.36 16.67 -3.29
C GLU A 375 10.30 17.74 -3.52
N TYR A 376 10.32 18.83 -2.74
CA TYR A 376 9.39 19.92 -2.97
C TYR A 376 9.62 20.60 -4.32
N PHE A 377 8.53 20.80 -5.03
CA PHE A 377 8.55 21.53 -6.30
C PHE A 377 9.10 22.96 -6.16
N PRO A 378 9.69 23.54 -7.25
CA PRO A 378 10.22 24.90 -7.24
C PRO A 378 9.20 26.00 -6.87
N HIS A 379 7.91 25.75 -7.07
CA HIS A 379 6.84 26.70 -6.75
C HIS A 379 6.42 26.67 -5.27
N VAL A 380 6.92 25.72 -4.47
CA VAL A 380 6.61 25.64 -3.02
C VAL A 380 7.52 26.61 -2.27
N PRO A 381 6.96 27.72 -1.72
CA PRO A 381 7.78 28.72 -1.08
C PRO A 381 8.56 28.17 0.12
N LEU A 382 9.76 28.68 0.36
CA LEU A 382 10.68 28.32 1.45
C LEU A 382 11.32 26.92 1.36
N PHE A 383 10.72 25.97 0.66
CA PHE A 383 11.10 24.54 0.76
C PHE A 383 11.59 23.93 -0.54
N ASN A 384 11.68 24.69 -1.63
CA ASN A 384 12.20 24.23 -2.91
C ASN A 384 13.44 23.35 -2.75
N GLY A 385 13.48 22.18 -3.34
CA GLY A 385 14.60 21.26 -3.36
C GLY A 385 14.85 20.50 -2.05
N LYS A 386 13.98 20.64 -1.03
CA LYS A 386 14.05 19.84 0.19
C LYS A 386 13.39 18.49 -0.01
N LYS A 387 14.04 17.41 0.45
CA LYS A 387 13.58 16.03 0.31
C LYS A 387 12.99 15.48 1.61
N ILE A 388 11.97 14.62 1.46
CA ILE A 388 11.34 13.92 2.59
C ILE A 388 12.21 12.76 3.04
N PHE A 389 12.62 11.91 2.10
CA PHE A 389 13.49 10.76 2.33
C PHE A 389 14.69 10.75 1.39
N ASN A 390 15.79 10.18 1.85
CA ASN A 390 16.95 9.85 1.04
C ASN A 390 16.70 8.60 0.18
N GLU A 391 17.60 8.28 -0.73
CA GLU A 391 17.51 7.10 -1.60
C GLU A 391 17.54 5.76 -0.83
N ASP A 392 18.09 5.74 0.38
CA ASP A 392 18.09 4.58 1.27
C ASP A 392 16.83 4.48 2.17
N GLY A 393 15.88 5.41 2.01
CA GLY A 393 14.66 5.49 2.80
C GLY A 393 14.84 6.16 4.20
N SER A 394 16.01 6.67 4.54
CA SER A 394 16.21 7.44 5.75
C SER A 394 15.63 8.85 5.63
N ASP A 395 15.28 9.47 6.76
CA ASP A 395 14.80 10.86 6.79
C ASP A 395 15.82 11.82 6.15
N ALA A 396 15.34 12.65 5.22
CA ALA A 396 16.13 13.73 4.64
C ALA A 396 15.87 15.07 5.37
N ASP A 397 15.94 16.19 4.69
CA ASP A 397 15.97 17.52 5.30
C ASP A 397 14.61 18.26 5.36
N ALA A 398 13.56 17.76 4.70
CA ALA A 398 12.26 18.43 4.64
C ALA A 398 11.63 18.67 6.01
N ASN A 399 11.57 17.63 6.87
CA ASN A 399 11.01 17.76 8.22
C ASN A 399 11.78 18.81 9.05
N VAL A 400 13.09 18.79 8.96
CA VAL A 400 13.96 19.73 9.70
C VAL A 400 13.78 21.15 9.18
N ALA A 401 13.70 21.34 7.86
CA ALA A 401 13.50 22.65 7.24
C ALA A 401 12.15 23.27 7.68
N VAL A 402 11.07 22.50 7.67
CA VAL A 402 9.75 22.97 8.12
C VAL A 402 9.79 23.37 9.61
N ILE A 403 10.42 22.58 10.47
CA ILE A 403 10.53 22.88 11.89
C ILE A 403 11.33 24.17 12.13
N ILE A 404 12.41 24.38 11.39
CA ILE A 404 13.22 25.60 11.50
C ILE A 404 12.39 26.83 11.09
N GLU A 405 11.65 26.74 9.98
CA GLU A 405 10.82 27.87 9.52
C GLU A 405 9.64 28.13 10.47
N LEU A 406 9.00 27.08 11.02
CA LEU A 406 7.95 27.24 12.04
C LEU A 406 8.50 27.98 13.29
N LYS A 407 9.72 27.66 13.70
CA LYS A 407 10.37 28.37 14.84
C LYS A 407 10.66 29.83 14.52
N LYS A 408 11.16 30.14 13.32
CA LYS A 408 11.43 31.53 12.88
C LYS A 408 10.14 32.36 12.83
N HIS A 409 9.04 31.76 12.47
CA HIS A 409 7.72 32.41 12.41
C HIS A 409 6.97 32.37 13.75
N GLU A 410 7.60 31.88 14.82
CA GLU A 410 7.01 31.74 16.16
C GLU A 410 5.73 30.89 16.21
N ASN A 411 5.57 30.00 15.23
CA ASN A 411 4.40 29.13 15.10
C ASN A 411 4.66 27.65 15.47
N LEU A 412 5.86 27.31 15.94
CA LEU A 412 6.13 26.02 16.56
C LEU A 412 5.66 26.02 18.01
N ALA A 413 4.65 25.25 18.38
CA ALA A 413 4.15 25.15 19.75
C ALA A 413 4.80 23.99 20.55
N GLY A 414 5.26 22.96 19.88
CA GLY A 414 5.91 21.81 20.51
C GLY A 414 6.61 20.91 19.53
N LYS A 415 7.58 20.11 20.01
CA LYS A 415 8.30 19.11 19.22
C LYS A 415 8.53 17.87 20.06
N GLY A 416 8.28 16.70 19.48
CA GLY A 416 8.47 15.41 20.12
C GLY A 416 8.84 14.31 19.11
N SER A 417 8.64 13.07 19.50
CA SER A 417 8.74 11.91 18.61
C SER A 417 7.76 10.83 19.04
N LEU A 418 7.28 10.07 18.07
CA LEU A 418 6.34 8.96 18.27
C LEU A 418 6.86 7.71 17.56
N ARG A 419 6.80 6.56 18.24
CA ARG A 419 6.95 5.25 17.59
C ARG A 419 5.56 4.71 17.28
N HIS A 420 5.34 4.39 16.03
CA HIS A 420 4.04 3.88 15.56
C HIS A 420 4.22 2.98 14.34
N SER A 421 3.17 2.27 13.99
CA SER A 421 3.09 1.51 12.75
C SER A 421 3.03 2.46 11.56
N TYR A 422 3.94 2.30 10.59
CA TYR A 422 4.05 3.16 9.41
C TYR A 422 4.16 2.34 8.13
N PRO A 423 3.51 2.73 7.04
CA PRO A 423 3.55 1.99 5.79
C PRO A 423 4.92 2.06 5.12
N HIS A 424 5.41 0.89 4.70
CA HIS A 424 6.67 0.73 3.96
C HIS A 424 6.42 -0.08 2.69
N SER A 425 7.17 0.18 1.64
CA SER A 425 7.16 -0.68 0.47
C SER A 425 7.61 -2.09 0.83
N TRP A 426 6.89 -3.09 0.34
CA TRP A 426 7.24 -4.49 0.55
C TRP A 426 8.55 -4.90 -0.14
N ARG A 427 9.04 -4.12 -1.12
CA ARG A 427 10.26 -4.38 -1.88
C ARG A 427 11.46 -3.64 -1.35
N SER A 428 11.51 -2.32 -1.50
CA SER A 428 12.62 -1.50 -1.01
C SER A 428 12.71 -1.48 0.50
N LYS A 429 11.62 -1.84 1.21
CA LYS A 429 11.50 -1.73 2.66
C LYS A 429 11.59 -0.28 3.19
N ALA A 430 11.59 0.69 2.29
CA ALA A 430 11.60 2.11 2.60
C ALA A 430 10.19 2.62 2.96
N PRO A 431 10.07 3.66 3.80
CA PRO A 431 8.80 4.28 4.12
C PRO A 431 8.17 4.91 2.87
N VAL A 432 6.84 4.91 2.80
CA VAL A 432 6.08 5.53 1.71
C VAL A 432 5.41 6.82 2.18
N ILE A 433 5.03 7.66 1.22
CA ILE A 433 4.27 8.88 1.46
C ILE A 433 2.92 8.81 0.76
N PHE A 434 1.97 9.66 1.17
CA PHE A 434 0.81 9.98 0.33
C PHE A 434 1.17 11.17 -0.55
N ARG A 435 1.04 11.01 -1.86
CA ARG A 435 1.37 12.03 -2.86
C ARG A 435 0.22 12.19 -3.85
N ASN A 436 -0.21 13.43 -4.07
CA ASN A 436 -1.13 13.74 -5.16
C ASN A 436 -0.47 13.35 -6.49
N THR A 437 -1.09 12.42 -7.20
CA THR A 437 -0.48 11.82 -8.38
C THR A 437 -1.49 11.74 -9.52
N PRO A 438 -1.18 12.33 -10.69
CA PRO A 438 -2.00 12.17 -11.89
C PRO A 438 -2.02 10.71 -12.31
N GLN A 439 -3.21 10.16 -12.51
CA GLN A 439 -3.40 8.75 -12.87
C GLN A 439 -4.59 8.56 -13.80
N TRP A 440 -4.62 7.41 -14.47
CA TRP A 440 -5.81 6.90 -15.12
C TRP A 440 -6.65 6.08 -14.13
N PHE A 441 -7.95 6.36 -14.11
CA PHE A 441 -8.92 5.70 -13.26
C PHE A 441 -10.06 5.09 -14.07
N ILE A 442 -10.58 3.95 -13.61
CA ILE A 442 -11.89 3.45 -14.03
C ILE A 442 -12.88 3.74 -12.92
N SER A 443 -13.96 4.44 -13.27
CA SER A 443 -15.03 4.78 -12.33
C SER A 443 -15.81 3.53 -11.95
N MET A 444 -15.97 3.31 -10.65
CA MET A 444 -16.81 2.25 -10.10
C MET A 444 -18.30 2.58 -10.19
N GLU A 445 -18.65 3.87 -10.28
CA GLU A 445 -20.05 4.32 -10.32
C GLU A 445 -20.58 4.46 -11.76
N LYS A 446 -19.72 4.89 -12.70
CA LYS A 446 -20.11 5.03 -14.10
C LYS A 446 -20.58 3.69 -14.66
N ASN A 447 -21.66 3.70 -15.42
CA ASN A 447 -22.28 2.49 -15.97
C ASN A 447 -22.69 1.44 -14.93
N GLN A 448 -22.86 1.83 -13.66
CA GLN A 448 -23.27 0.95 -12.55
C GLN A 448 -22.32 -0.23 -12.34
N LEU A 449 -21.01 -0.04 -12.53
CA LEU A 449 -20.03 -1.12 -12.44
C LEU A 449 -20.04 -1.80 -11.06
N ARG A 450 -20.06 -1.02 -9.97
CA ARG A 450 -20.16 -1.51 -8.60
C ARG A 450 -21.41 -2.35 -8.37
N GLU A 451 -22.58 -1.82 -8.73
CA GLU A 451 -23.85 -2.51 -8.56
C GLU A 451 -23.89 -3.83 -9.34
N LYS A 452 -23.42 -3.82 -10.59
CA LYS A 452 -23.33 -5.03 -11.41
C LYS A 452 -22.40 -6.08 -10.79
N ALA A 453 -21.23 -5.65 -10.28
CA ALA A 453 -20.28 -6.53 -9.64
C ALA A 453 -20.87 -7.18 -8.36
N LEU A 454 -21.52 -6.40 -7.50
CA LEU A 454 -22.18 -6.89 -6.29
C LEU A 454 -23.30 -7.89 -6.64
N ASN A 455 -24.11 -7.60 -7.65
CA ASN A 455 -25.16 -8.50 -8.12
C ASN A 455 -24.61 -9.81 -8.69
N GLU A 456 -23.46 -9.80 -9.37
CA GLU A 456 -22.83 -11.03 -9.87
C GLU A 456 -22.20 -11.86 -8.74
N ILE A 457 -21.62 -11.21 -7.70
CA ILE A 457 -21.09 -11.88 -6.51
C ILE A 457 -22.20 -12.72 -5.82
N GLU A 458 -23.45 -12.22 -5.78
CA GLU A 458 -24.60 -12.94 -5.22
C GLU A 458 -24.90 -14.26 -5.93
N LYS A 459 -24.63 -14.35 -7.25
CA LYS A 459 -24.92 -15.52 -8.09
C LYS A 459 -23.85 -16.61 -8.01
N VAL A 460 -22.66 -16.29 -7.47
CA VAL A 460 -21.53 -17.23 -7.38
C VAL A 460 -21.72 -18.21 -6.22
N LYS A 461 -21.37 -19.47 -6.43
CA LYS A 461 -21.28 -20.48 -5.37
C LYS A 461 -19.91 -20.38 -4.70
N TRP A 462 -19.90 -19.96 -3.45
CA TRP A 462 -18.69 -19.73 -2.68
C TRP A 462 -18.30 -20.95 -1.82
N TYR A 463 -17.02 -21.34 -1.91
CA TYR A 463 -16.41 -22.37 -1.07
C TYR A 463 -15.05 -21.85 -0.55
N PRO A 464 -14.91 -21.54 0.75
CA PRO A 464 -15.93 -21.54 1.81
C PRO A 464 -16.95 -20.39 1.64
N LYS A 465 -18.13 -20.53 2.25
CA LYS A 465 -19.22 -19.54 2.14
C LYS A 465 -18.80 -18.13 2.61
N GLN A 466 -17.91 -18.06 3.60
CA GLN A 466 -17.40 -16.78 4.14
C GLN A 466 -16.65 -15.94 3.09
N GLY A 467 -16.11 -16.55 2.05
CA GLY A 467 -15.45 -15.85 0.94
C GLY A 467 -16.35 -14.81 0.28
N LYS A 468 -17.67 -15.08 0.23
CA LYS A 468 -18.66 -14.14 -0.30
C LYS A 468 -18.64 -12.80 0.46
N ASN A 469 -18.74 -12.84 1.79
CA ASN A 469 -18.83 -11.62 2.60
C ASN A 469 -17.58 -10.74 2.40
N ARG A 470 -16.40 -11.36 2.37
CA ARG A 470 -15.15 -10.64 2.15
C ARG A 470 -15.12 -9.93 0.80
N ILE A 471 -15.44 -10.65 -0.29
CA ILE A 471 -15.43 -10.06 -1.63
C ILE A 471 -16.51 -8.98 -1.77
N TYR A 472 -17.69 -9.22 -1.19
CA TYR A 472 -18.79 -8.25 -1.22
C TYR A 472 -18.37 -6.93 -0.59
N SER A 473 -17.89 -6.94 0.67
CA SER A 473 -17.42 -5.72 1.36
C SER A 473 -16.26 -5.03 0.61
N MET A 474 -15.32 -5.81 0.07
CA MET A 474 -14.21 -5.24 -0.72
C MET A 474 -14.69 -4.50 -1.97
N ILE A 475 -15.76 -4.94 -2.63
CA ILE A 475 -16.30 -4.25 -3.82
C ILE A 475 -17.24 -3.11 -3.41
N GLU A 476 -18.01 -3.27 -2.35
CA GLU A 476 -18.93 -2.24 -1.82
C GLU A 476 -18.17 -0.96 -1.46
N GLU A 477 -17.05 -1.07 -0.76
CA GLU A 477 -16.24 0.05 -0.29
C GLU A 477 -15.11 0.44 -1.27
N ARG A 478 -14.95 -0.28 -2.37
CA ARG A 478 -13.81 -0.07 -3.28
C ARG A 478 -13.88 1.33 -3.91
N PRO A 479 -12.81 2.15 -3.81
CA PRO A 479 -12.70 3.38 -4.58
C PRO A 479 -12.59 3.09 -6.10
N ASP A 480 -12.63 4.14 -6.92
CA ASP A 480 -12.32 4.01 -8.34
C ASP A 480 -11.00 3.28 -8.56
N LEU A 481 -10.97 2.44 -9.58
CA LEU A 481 -9.79 1.61 -9.86
C LEU A 481 -8.67 2.48 -10.44
N SER A 482 -7.63 2.69 -9.67
CA SER A 482 -6.38 3.29 -10.17
C SER A 482 -5.66 2.27 -11.05
N LEU A 483 -5.26 2.69 -12.25
CA LEU A 483 -4.63 1.82 -13.23
C LEU A 483 -3.12 2.05 -13.29
N ILE A 484 -2.72 3.29 -13.58
CA ILE A 484 -1.32 3.67 -13.75
C ILE A 484 -1.15 5.16 -13.52
N HIS A 485 -0.07 5.57 -12.87
CA HIS A 485 0.34 6.97 -12.78
C HIS A 485 0.87 7.48 -14.14
N ILE A 486 0.78 8.76 -14.33
CA ILE A 486 1.15 9.44 -15.58
C ILE A 486 2.48 10.16 -15.42
#